data_001d8631420c2b14f6093dcf78e2edd9
#
_entry.id   001d8631420c2b14f6093dcf78e2edd9
#
_cell.length_a   1.000
_cell.length_b   1.000
_cell.length_c   1.000
_cell.angle_alpha   90.00
_cell.angle_beta   90.00
_cell.angle_gamma   90.00
#
_symmetry.space_group_name_H-M   'P 1'
#
loop_
_entity.id
_entity.type
_entity.pdbx_description
1 polymer ?
#
loop_
_entity_poly.entity_id
_entity_poly.type
_entity_poly.pdbx_seq_one_letter_code
_entity_poly.pdbx_strand_id
1 'polypeptide(L)'
;MRRLLGALPAFLLLTGVLFGFDEAPPPVALFDGQSLAGWTSEHTDGFAARDGVLSSKPAPGWLRSSKTYKNFQLDLEFRMLKDASEAGLLFRSADESASAEPHLPVKAYQVPITDGEGGLMLFGHGTAPPRFERKADALRSAVKPPGTWQRLSLKAIGPRVEVSLDDVLITVADGIEPVAGHLGLYDKAGQFEWKNLAIRVYPD
;
A
#
# COMPACT_ATOMS: atom_id res chain seq x y z
N MET A 1 29.15 -60.22 -49.60
CA MET A 1 28.37 -59.97 -48.37
C MET A 1 28.91 -58.71 -47.64
N ARG A 2 28.29 -57.56 -47.87
CA ARG A 2 28.66 -56.29 -47.20
C ARG A 2 27.60 -56.01 -46.14
N ARG A 3 28.02 -55.98 -44.88
CA ARG A 3 27.16 -55.59 -43.76
C ARG A 3 27.15 -54.06 -43.63
N LEU A 4 25.99 -53.45 -43.79
CA LEU A 4 25.72 -52.05 -43.47
C LEU A 4 25.51 -51.93 -41.95
N LEU A 5 26.39 -51.16 -41.28
CA LEU A 5 26.17 -50.70 -39.93
C LEU A 5 25.31 -49.42 -39.99
N GLY A 6 24.09 -49.51 -39.48
CA GLY A 6 23.23 -48.35 -39.27
C GLY A 6 23.65 -47.57 -38.02
N ALA A 7 23.97 -46.29 -38.21
CA ALA A 7 24.18 -45.35 -37.09
C ALA A 7 22.83 -44.84 -36.62
N LEU A 8 22.51 -45.03 -35.33
CA LEU A 8 21.39 -44.37 -34.64
C LEU A 8 21.77 -42.93 -34.34
N PRO A 9 20.89 -41.96 -34.61
CA PRO A 9 21.10 -40.60 -34.15
C PRO A 9 20.83 -40.50 -32.64
N ALA A 10 21.79 -39.96 -31.89
CA ALA A 10 21.64 -39.61 -30.50
C ALA A 10 20.72 -38.37 -30.37
N PHE A 11 19.55 -38.57 -29.80
CA PHE A 11 18.63 -37.49 -29.43
C PHE A 11 19.14 -36.78 -28.18
N LEU A 12 19.71 -35.61 -28.36
CA LEU A 12 20.12 -34.74 -27.25
C LEU A 12 18.87 -34.11 -26.65
N LEU A 13 18.41 -34.64 -25.51
CA LEU A 13 17.36 -34.03 -24.68
C LEU A 13 17.91 -32.74 -24.05
N LEU A 14 17.60 -31.60 -24.66
CA LEU A 14 17.86 -30.27 -24.06
C LEU A 14 16.84 -30.07 -22.95
N THR A 15 17.23 -30.35 -21.72
CA THR A 15 16.44 -29.97 -20.52
C THR A 15 16.52 -28.45 -20.38
N GLY A 16 15.52 -27.78 -20.93
CA GLY A 16 15.31 -26.35 -20.71
C GLY A 16 15.02 -26.12 -19.23
N VAL A 17 15.94 -25.47 -18.52
CA VAL A 17 15.66 -24.88 -17.20
C VAL A 17 14.67 -23.74 -17.45
N LEU A 18 13.39 -23.99 -17.20
CA LEU A 18 12.40 -22.93 -17.11
C LEU A 18 12.77 -22.08 -15.88
N PHE A 19 13.37 -20.92 -16.12
CA PHE A 19 13.41 -19.86 -15.11
C PHE A 19 11.95 -19.50 -14.84
N GLY A 20 11.41 -19.98 -13.71
CA GLY A 20 10.12 -19.54 -13.22
C GLY A 20 10.19 -18.04 -13.03
N PHE A 21 9.40 -17.29 -13.78
CA PHE A 21 9.09 -15.91 -13.42
C PHE A 21 8.42 -16.00 -12.05
N ASP A 22 9.02 -15.34 -11.07
CA ASP A 22 8.47 -15.28 -9.72
C ASP A 22 7.16 -14.50 -9.82
N GLU A 23 6.06 -15.23 -9.98
CA GLU A 23 4.73 -14.65 -10.16
C GLU A 23 4.34 -13.96 -8.86
N ALA A 24 3.91 -12.70 -8.96
CA ALA A 24 3.50 -11.94 -7.79
C ALA A 24 2.39 -12.69 -7.04
N PRO A 25 2.44 -12.76 -5.70
CA PRO A 25 1.42 -13.44 -4.91
C PRO A 25 0.01 -12.94 -5.24
N PRO A 26 -1.02 -13.81 -5.18
CA PRO A 26 -2.39 -13.37 -5.42
C PRO A 26 -2.82 -12.33 -4.39
N PRO A 27 -3.63 -11.33 -4.77
CA PRO A 27 -4.15 -10.33 -3.85
C PRO A 27 -5.20 -10.95 -2.92
N VAL A 28 -5.18 -10.52 -1.66
CA VAL A 28 -6.17 -10.86 -0.63
C VAL A 28 -6.92 -9.60 -0.26
N ALA A 29 -8.27 -9.64 -0.27
CA ALA A 29 -9.08 -8.50 0.14
C ALA A 29 -8.87 -8.19 1.63
N LEU A 30 -8.66 -6.92 1.95
CA LEU A 30 -8.59 -6.39 3.32
C LEU A 30 -9.91 -5.76 3.78
N PHE A 31 -10.84 -5.56 2.87
CA PHE A 31 -12.15 -4.99 3.13
C PHE A 31 -13.21 -5.81 2.41
N ASP A 32 -14.24 -6.21 3.15
CA ASP A 32 -15.34 -7.07 2.67
C ASP A 32 -16.45 -6.28 1.98
N GLY A 33 -16.39 -4.95 1.99
CA GLY A 33 -17.40 -4.06 1.45
C GLY A 33 -18.62 -3.85 2.35
N GLN A 34 -18.69 -4.51 3.50
CA GLN A 34 -19.88 -4.53 4.35
C GLN A 34 -19.61 -4.09 5.80
N SER A 35 -18.42 -4.38 6.31
CA SER A 35 -18.09 -4.20 7.72
C SER A 35 -16.64 -3.76 7.93
N LEU A 36 -16.32 -3.40 9.17
CA LEU A 36 -14.94 -3.15 9.60
C LEU A 36 -14.25 -4.43 10.10
N ALA A 37 -14.72 -5.61 9.72
CA ALA A 37 -14.08 -6.87 10.09
C ALA A 37 -12.62 -6.91 9.62
N GLY A 38 -11.70 -7.27 10.51
CA GLY A 38 -10.26 -7.23 10.24
C GLY A 38 -9.61 -5.87 10.51
N TRP A 39 -10.38 -4.91 11.01
CA TRP A 39 -9.91 -3.58 11.39
C TRP A 39 -10.33 -3.23 12.83
N THR A 40 -9.56 -2.36 13.45
CA THR A 40 -9.82 -1.80 14.79
C THR A 40 -9.82 -0.28 14.70
N SER A 41 -10.85 0.36 15.22
CA SER A 41 -10.91 1.83 15.33
C SER A 41 -10.09 2.27 16.55
N GLU A 42 -9.05 3.04 16.30
CA GLU A 42 -8.16 3.58 17.32
C GLU A 42 -8.47 5.06 17.55
N HIS A 43 -9.02 5.36 18.73
CA HIS A 43 -9.42 6.72 19.16
C HIS A 43 -10.39 7.42 18.20
N THR A 44 -11.25 6.67 17.52
CA THR A 44 -12.20 7.25 16.56
C THR A 44 -13.49 6.41 16.43
N ASP A 45 -14.56 7.10 16.12
CA ASP A 45 -15.83 6.54 15.60
C ASP A 45 -16.09 7.02 14.15
N GLY A 46 -15.06 7.61 13.52
CA GLY A 46 -15.17 8.30 12.24
C GLY A 46 -15.32 7.40 11.01
N PHE A 47 -15.11 6.10 11.14
CA PHE A 47 -15.16 5.18 10.00
C PHE A 47 -16.45 4.38 9.94
N ALA A 48 -16.99 4.21 8.74
CA ALA A 48 -18.17 3.39 8.48
C ALA A 48 -18.02 2.61 7.15
N ALA A 49 -18.53 1.39 7.13
CA ALA A 49 -18.55 0.53 5.96
C ALA A 49 -19.97 0.40 5.44
N ARG A 50 -20.20 0.68 4.17
CA ARG A 50 -21.49 0.55 3.52
C ARG A 50 -21.37 0.43 2.00
N ASP A 51 -22.12 -0.48 1.41
CA ASP A 51 -22.30 -0.60 -0.06
C ASP A 51 -20.96 -0.69 -0.84
N GLY A 52 -19.98 -1.43 -0.31
CA GLY A 52 -18.68 -1.59 -0.92
C GLY A 52 -17.69 -0.44 -0.65
N VAL A 53 -18.10 0.57 0.11
CA VAL A 53 -17.33 1.77 0.41
C VAL A 53 -17.05 1.87 1.91
N LEU A 54 -15.80 2.13 2.25
CA LEU A 54 -15.37 2.58 3.55
C LEU A 54 -15.33 4.11 3.51
N SER A 55 -16.13 4.76 4.34
CA SER A 55 -16.20 6.22 4.44
C SER A 55 -15.62 6.72 5.74
N SER A 56 -15.08 7.93 5.73
CA SER A 56 -14.70 8.65 6.93
C SER A 56 -15.49 9.95 7.06
N LYS A 57 -15.62 10.41 8.30
CA LYS A 57 -16.00 11.77 8.66
C LYS A 57 -14.85 12.40 9.45
N PRO A 58 -14.75 13.73 9.51
CA PRO A 58 -13.73 14.38 10.34
C PRO A 58 -13.83 13.91 11.78
N ALA A 59 -12.84 13.16 12.22
CA ALA A 59 -12.69 12.66 13.57
C ALA A 59 -11.23 12.33 13.82
N PRO A 60 -10.72 12.57 15.04
CA PRO A 60 -9.38 12.15 15.39
C PRO A 60 -9.26 10.63 15.37
N GLY A 61 -8.02 10.12 15.20
CA GLY A 61 -7.75 8.70 15.24
C GLY A 61 -7.57 8.04 13.88
N TRP A 62 -7.54 6.74 13.86
CA TRP A 62 -7.25 5.96 12.67
C TRP A 62 -7.87 4.56 12.72
N LEU A 63 -7.98 3.92 11.58
CA LEU A 63 -8.45 2.55 11.43
C LEU A 63 -7.22 1.65 11.24
N ARG A 64 -6.98 0.72 12.17
CA ARG A 64 -5.83 -0.17 12.23
C ARG A 64 -6.19 -1.57 11.73
N SER A 65 -5.37 -2.16 10.87
CA SER A 65 -5.52 -3.57 10.49
C SER A 65 -5.28 -4.50 11.68
N SER A 66 -6.04 -5.59 11.79
CA SER A 66 -5.84 -6.59 12.85
C SER A 66 -4.56 -7.42 12.65
N LYS A 67 -4.05 -7.50 11.42
CA LYS A 67 -2.82 -8.22 11.06
C LYS A 67 -1.68 -7.26 10.78
N THR A 68 -0.46 -7.74 10.97
CA THR A 68 0.78 -7.03 10.62
C THR A 68 1.36 -7.54 9.30
N TYR A 69 2.10 -6.67 8.61
CA TYR A 69 2.70 -6.97 7.31
C TYR A 69 4.11 -6.38 7.25
N LYS A 70 5.05 -7.10 6.64
CA LYS A 70 6.46 -6.68 6.48
C LYS A 70 6.77 -6.34 5.03
N ASN A 71 6.68 -7.33 4.15
CA ASN A 71 6.88 -7.18 2.71
C ASN A 71 5.52 -7.33 2.03
N PHE A 72 5.04 -6.27 1.40
CA PHE A 72 3.69 -6.26 0.82
C PHE A 72 3.56 -5.25 -0.32
N GLN A 73 2.49 -5.42 -1.10
CA GLN A 73 1.89 -4.40 -1.93
C GLN A 73 0.43 -4.24 -1.52
N LEU A 74 0.07 -3.04 -1.10
CA LEU A 74 -1.30 -2.62 -0.82
C LEU A 74 -1.83 -1.83 -2.01
N ASP A 75 -2.91 -2.30 -2.59
CA ASP A 75 -3.66 -1.61 -3.64
C ASP A 75 -5.01 -1.18 -3.07
N LEU A 76 -5.44 0.03 -3.34
CA LEU A 76 -6.75 0.54 -2.97
C LEU A 76 -7.21 1.64 -3.92
N GLU A 77 -8.50 1.93 -3.89
CA GLU A 77 -9.04 3.14 -4.49
C GLU A 77 -9.51 4.10 -3.41
N PHE A 78 -9.26 5.37 -3.61
CA PHE A 78 -9.75 6.45 -2.76
C PHE A 78 -10.38 7.57 -3.57
N ARG A 79 -11.24 8.35 -2.94
CA ARG A 79 -11.62 9.67 -3.42
C ARG A 79 -11.74 10.65 -2.26
N MET A 80 -11.27 11.84 -2.50
CA MET A 80 -11.47 12.99 -1.64
C MET A 80 -12.82 13.62 -1.99
N LEU A 81 -13.66 13.93 -1.01
CA LEU A 81 -15.01 14.44 -1.27
C LEU A 81 -15.06 15.96 -1.38
N LYS A 82 -14.05 16.66 -0.85
CA LYS A 82 -13.91 18.12 -0.96
C LYS A 82 -12.45 18.56 -0.88
N ASP A 83 -12.19 19.78 -1.32
CA ASP A 83 -10.88 20.43 -1.23
C ASP A 83 -10.42 20.60 0.23
N ALA A 84 -9.13 20.82 0.40
CA ALA A 84 -8.45 21.00 1.71
C ALA A 84 -8.65 19.84 2.69
N SER A 85 -8.87 18.64 2.16
CA SER A 85 -8.96 17.42 2.96
C SER A 85 -7.57 16.80 3.17
N GLU A 86 -7.34 16.23 4.34
CA GLU A 86 -6.12 15.49 4.65
C GLU A 86 -6.45 14.14 5.27
N ALA A 87 -6.08 13.10 4.58
CA ALA A 87 -6.13 11.72 5.05
C ALA A 87 -4.88 10.97 4.61
N GLY A 88 -4.80 9.67 4.83
CA GLY A 88 -3.70 8.89 4.28
C GLY A 88 -3.61 7.49 4.81
N LEU A 89 -2.47 6.90 4.47
CA LEU A 89 -2.09 5.55 4.85
C LEU A 89 -1.02 5.59 5.93
N LEU A 90 -1.12 4.65 6.86
CA LEU A 90 -0.06 4.29 7.79
C LEU A 90 0.39 2.86 7.44
N PHE A 91 1.69 2.59 7.56
CA PHE A 91 2.21 1.26 7.37
C PHE A 91 3.41 0.99 8.28
N ARG A 92 3.67 -0.28 8.53
CA ARG A 92 4.65 -0.73 9.53
C ARG A 92 4.47 0.00 10.87
N SER A 93 3.22 0.19 11.23
CA SER A 93 2.83 0.85 12.47
C SER A 93 2.98 -0.07 13.66
N ALA A 94 3.46 0.48 14.79
CA ALA A 94 3.43 -0.21 16.08
C ALA A 94 2.00 -0.37 16.61
N ASP A 95 1.82 -1.32 17.52
CA ASP A 95 0.55 -1.61 18.18
C ASP A 95 0.06 -0.48 19.10
N GLU A 96 1.00 0.33 19.61
CA GLU A 96 0.70 1.25 20.67
C GLU A 96 0.17 2.58 20.14
N SER A 97 -1.00 2.92 20.63
CA SER A 97 -1.68 4.20 20.42
C SER A 97 -1.27 5.31 21.39
N ALA A 98 -0.19 5.11 22.16
CA ALA A 98 0.29 6.07 23.13
C ALA A 98 1.23 7.12 22.51
N SER A 99 0.78 7.86 21.50
CA SER A 99 1.56 8.98 20.97
C SER A 99 1.24 10.29 21.70
N ALA A 100 2.21 11.21 21.72
CA ALA A 100 1.99 12.60 22.15
C ALA A 100 1.01 13.34 21.20
N GLU A 101 0.92 12.90 19.96
CA GLU A 101 -0.15 13.21 19.03
C GLU A 101 -1.33 12.28 19.37
N PRO A 102 -2.44 12.75 19.95
CA PRO A 102 -3.45 11.89 20.58
C PRO A 102 -4.19 10.98 19.61
N HIS A 103 -3.79 10.88 18.35
CA HIS A 103 -4.60 10.26 17.33
C HIS A 103 -3.86 9.38 16.31
N LEU A 104 -2.53 9.34 16.37
CA LEU A 104 -1.70 8.51 15.48
C LEU A 104 -0.78 7.60 16.30
N PRO A 105 -0.29 6.48 15.75
CA PRO A 105 0.62 5.58 16.45
C PRO A 105 1.95 6.27 16.77
N VAL A 106 2.60 5.88 17.86
CA VAL A 106 3.92 6.43 18.27
C VAL A 106 5.01 6.17 17.24
N LYS A 107 4.88 5.11 16.45
CA LYS A 107 5.83 4.71 15.43
C LYS A 107 5.10 4.18 14.21
N ALA A 108 5.28 4.82 13.07
CA ALA A 108 4.75 4.41 11.77
C ALA A 108 5.45 5.13 10.64
N TYR A 109 5.27 4.62 9.43
CA TYR A 109 5.49 5.41 8.21
C TYR A 109 4.14 5.86 7.66
N GLN A 110 4.10 7.05 7.12
CA GLN A 110 2.88 7.72 6.68
C GLN A 110 2.97 8.15 5.23
N VAL A 111 1.92 7.88 4.47
CA VAL A 111 1.69 8.42 3.12
C VAL A 111 0.46 9.31 3.20
N PRO A 112 0.62 10.63 3.41
CA PRO A 112 -0.51 11.55 3.43
C PRO A 112 -1.10 11.67 2.02
N ILE A 113 -2.40 11.82 1.96
CA ILE A 113 -3.18 12.11 0.76
C ILE A 113 -3.81 13.48 0.99
N THR A 114 -3.38 14.49 0.25
CA THR A 114 -3.88 15.86 0.34
C THR A 114 -4.16 16.39 -1.05
N ASP A 115 -4.94 17.47 -1.14
CA ASP A 115 -5.06 18.25 -2.34
C ASP A 115 -3.77 19.08 -2.57
N GLY A 116 -3.10 18.89 -3.67
CA GLY A 116 -1.98 19.72 -4.09
C GLY A 116 -0.59 19.11 -3.91
N GLU A 117 0.43 19.97 -3.96
CA GLU A 117 1.83 19.56 -4.10
C GLU A 117 2.43 18.88 -2.84
N GLY A 118 1.79 19.02 -1.69
CA GLY A 118 2.21 18.39 -0.42
C GLY A 118 1.85 16.92 -0.30
N GLY A 119 0.92 16.41 -1.13
CA GLY A 119 0.40 15.07 -1.04
C GLY A 119 1.39 13.99 -1.43
N LEU A 120 1.15 12.80 -0.89
CA LEU A 120 1.86 11.55 -1.23
C LEU A 120 3.37 11.59 -0.95
N MET A 121 3.80 12.42 -0.01
CA MET A 121 5.13 12.33 0.60
C MET A 121 5.13 11.23 1.65
N LEU A 122 6.28 10.63 1.89
CA LEU A 122 6.44 9.60 2.89
C LEU A 122 7.15 10.18 4.11
N PHE A 123 6.53 10.05 5.27
CA PHE A 123 7.09 10.49 6.55
C PHE A 123 7.34 9.31 7.47
N GLY A 124 8.43 9.37 8.24
CA GLY A 124 8.61 8.53 9.42
C GLY A 124 8.06 9.24 10.64
N HIS A 125 7.16 8.58 11.37
CA HIS A 125 6.66 9.04 12.66
C HIS A 125 7.28 8.17 13.75
N GLY A 126 8.04 8.79 14.66
CA GLY A 126 8.82 8.04 15.67
C GLY A 126 9.90 7.11 15.10
N THR A 127 10.25 7.25 13.82
CA THR A 127 11.30 6.50 13.11
C THR A 127 12.36 7.44 12.57
N ALA A 128 13.50 6.90 12.14
CA ALA A 128 14.45 7.69 11.36
C ALA A 128 13.78 8.19 10.06
N PRO A 129 13.99 9.46 9.68
CA PRO A 129 13.40 9.99 8.47
C PRO A 129 13.91 9.22 7.24
N PRO A 130 13.01 8.71 6.39
CA PRO A 130 13.41 8.01 5.17
C PRO A 130 14.02 8.99 4.15
N ARG A 131 14.89 8.45 3.31
CA ARG A 131 15.31 9.17 2.11
C ARG A 131 14.30 8.89 1.02
N PHE A 132 13.68 9.92 0.48
CA PHE A 132 12.68 9.75 -0.58
C PHE A 132 12.92 10.72 -1.74
N GLU A 133 12.56 10.26 -2.91
CA GLU A 133 12.48 11.03 -4.14
C GLU A 133 11.01 11.18 -4.53
N ARG A 134 10.51 12.40 -4.55
CA ARG A 134 9.18 12.72 -5.05
C ARG A 134 9.28 13.16 -6.50
N LYS A 135 8.54 12.50 -7.36
CA LYS A 135 8.42 12.85 -8.78
C LYS A 135 7.32 13.90 -8.95
N ALA A 136 7.64 15.16 -8.68
CA ALA A 136 6.67 16.24 -8.59
C ALA A 136 5.83 16.42 -9.88
N ASP A 137 6.44 16.31 -11.06
CA ASP A 137 5.73 16.43 -12.34
C ASP A 137 4.77 15.25 -12.57
N ALA A 138 5.20 14.03 -12.24
CA ALA A 138 4.36 12.84 -12.31
C ALA A 138 3.15 12.97 -11.35
N LEU A 139 3.38 13.45 -10.13
CA LEU A 139 2.31 13.69 -9.15
C LEU A 139 1.30 14.70 -9.69
N ARG A 140 1.76 15.87 -10.16
CA ARG A 140 0.87 16.92 -10.71
C ARG A 140 0.01 16.43 -11.87
N SER A 141 0.56 15.55 -12.71
CA SER A 141 -0.19 14.98 -13.85
C SER A 141 -1.16 13.86 -13.45
N ALA A 142 -0.89 13.17 -12.35
CA ALA A 142 -1.69 12.03 -11.90
C ALA A 142 -2.85 12.41 -10.98
N VAL A 143 -2.71 13.47 -10.17
CA VAL A 143 -3.74 13.88 -9.20
C VAL A 143 -5.02 14.32 -9.94
N LYS A 144 -6.15 13.82 -9.46
CA LYS A 144 -7.49 14.15 -9.97
C LYS A 144 -8.26 15.05 -8.99
N PRO A 145 -9.23 15.80 -9.48
CA PRO A 145 -10.04 16.67 -8.61
C PRO A 145 -10.88 15.85 -7.61
N PRO A 146 -11.32 16.48 -6.51
CA PRO A 146 -12.25 15.88 -5.56
C PRO A 146 -13.47 15.25 -6.23
N GLY A 147 -14.01 14.21 -5.61
CA GLY A 147 -15.11 13.41 -6.14
C GLY A 147 -14.69 12.31 -7.13
N THR A 148 -13.44 12.31 -7.60
CA THR A 148 -12.95 11.33 -8.58
C THR A 148 -12.21 10.19 -7.88
N TRP A 149 -12.58 8.95 -8.21
CA TRP A 149 -11.85 7.77 -7.74
C TRP A 149 -10.46 7.70 -8.37
N GLN A 150 -9.46 7.40 -7.53
CA GLN A 150 -8.07 7.18 -7.92
C GLN A 150 -7.55 5.91 -7.28
N ARG A 151 -6.73 5.16 -8.01
CA ARG A 151 -6.05 3.99 -7.47
C ARG A 151 -4.70 4.40 -6.89
N LEU A 152 -4.45 3.98 -5.64
CA LEU A 152 -3.15 4.11 -4.99
C LEU A 152 -2.57 2.72 -4.79
N SER A 153 -1.30 2.56 -5.14
CA SER A 153 -0.50 1.37 -4.85
C SER A 153 0.69 1.76 -3.96
N LEU A 154 0.82 1.07 -2.83
CA LEU A 154 1.94 1.17 -1.90
C LEU A 154 2.66 -0.17 -1.86
N LYS A 155 3.87 -0.23 -2.42
CA LYS A 155 4.72 -1.42 -2.41
C LYS A 155 5.89 -1.22 -1.46
N ALA A 156 5.99 -2.05 -0.43
CA ALA A 156 7.02 -2.02 0.60
C ALA A 156 7.74 -3.36 0.65
N ILE A 157 8.96 -3.43 0.12
CA ILE A 157 9.80 -4.64 0.08
C ILE A 157 11.15 -4.31 0.70
N GLY A 158 11.50 -5.02 1.76
CA GLY A 158 12.72 -4.70 2.53
C GLY A 158 12.74 -3.23 2.93
N PRO A 159 13.84 -2.50 2.71
CA PRO A 159 13.97 -1.09 3.07
C PRO A 159 13.41 -0.13 2.00
N ARG A 160 12.90 -0.65 0.88
CA ARG A 160 12.42 0.16 -0.25
C ARG A 160 10.91 0.24 -0.28
N VAL A 161 10.40 1.44 -0.55
CA VAL A 161 8.98 1.72 -0.72
C VAL A 161 8.74 2.49 -2.01
N GLU A 162 7.71 2.09 -2.73
CA GLU A 162 7.25 2.74 -3.94
C GLU A 162 5.77 3.10 -3.79
N VAL A 163 5.41 4.32 -4.15
CA VAL A 163 4.02 4.80 -4.17
C VAL A 163 3.66 5.19 -5.59
N SER A 164 2.57 4.63 -6.09
CA SER A 164 2.03 4.95 -7.41
C SER A 164 0.58 5.42 -7.31
N LEU A 165 0.19 6.32 -8.19
CA LEU A 165 -1.17 6.83 -8.33
C LEU A 165 -1.63 6.59 -9.78
N ASP A 166 -2.71 5.83 -9.97
CA ASP A 166 -3.19 5.37 -11.29
C ASP A 166 -2.05 4.82 -12.18
N ASP A 167 -1.22 3.92 -11.60
CA ASP A 167 -0.04 3.29 -12.20
C ASP A 167 1.16 4.23 -12.49
N VAL A 168 1.04 5.51 -12.18
CA VAL A 168 2.15 6.46 -12.29
C VAL A 168 2.97 6.46 -11.01
N LEU A 169 4.25 6.07 -11.09
CA LEU A 169 5.15 6.08 -9.94
C LEU A 169 5.46 7.52 -9.53
N ILE A 170 5.04 7.90 -8.32
CA ILE A 170 5.11 9.28 -7.80
C ILE A 170 6.12 9.46 -6.68
N THR A 171 6.40 8.43 -5.90
CA THR A 171 7.38 8.49 -4.80
C THR A 171 8.16 7.18 -4.72
N VAL A 172 9.45 7.30 -4.49
CA VAL A 172 10.34 6.19 -4.12
C VAL A 172 11.05 6.57 -2.83
N ALA A 173 11.09 5.67 -1.88
CA ALA A 173 11.82 5.87 -0.63
C ALA A 173 12.72 4.68 -0.32
N ASP A 174 13.86 4.97 0.28
CA ASP A 174 14.83 4.00 0.77
C ASP A 174 15.19 4.28 2.23
N GLY A 175 15.69 3.24 2.93
CA GLY A 175 16.06 3.35 4.34
C GLY A 175 14.87 3.19 5.29
N ILE A 176 13.77 2.64 4.80
CA ILE A 176 12.60 2.27 5.62
C ILE A 176 12.95 1.04 6.45
N GLU A 177 12.71 1.07 7.76
CA GLU A 177 12.92 -0.10 8.61
C GLU A 177 12.06 -1.27 8.14
N PRO A 178 12.65 -2.43 7.77
CA PRO A 178 11.90 -3.55 7.22
C PRO A 178 11.31 -4.43 8.33
N VAL A 179 10.49 -3.85 9.18
CA VAL A 179 9.80 -4.50 10.28
C VAL A 179 8.36 -4.84 9.90
N ALA A 180 7.79 -5.86 10.54
CA ALA A 180 6.35 -6.10 10.46
C ALA A 180 5.60 -5.07 11.31
N GLY A 181 4.49 -4.57 10.80
CA GLY A 181 3.63 -3.65 11.51
C GLY A 181 2.26 -3.54 10.87
N HIS A 182 1.36 -2.84 11.53
CA HIS A 182 0.00 -2.67 11.05
C HIS A 182 -0.07 -1.71 9.86
N LEU A 183 -1.10 -1.91 9.06
CA LEU A 183 -1.59 -0.91 8.10
C LEU A 183 -2.61 -0.01 8.80
N GLY A 184 -2.74 1.21 8.34
CA GLY A 184 -3.74 2.13 8.86
C GLY A 184 -4.33 3.06 7.81
N LEU A 185 -5.56 3.51 8.06
CA LEU A 185 -6.19 4.62 7.37
C LEU A 185 -6.48 5.70 8.40
N TYR A 186 -6.13 6.93 8.10
CA TYR A 186 -6.47 8.08 8.95
C TYR A 186 -7.13 9.18 8.13
N ASP A 187 -7.93 10.00 8.80
CA ASP A 187 -8.53 11.22 8.26
C ASP A 187 -8.46 12.31 9.33
N LYS A 188 -7.76 13.42 9.04
CA LYS A 188 -7.58 14.50 10.02
C LYS A 188 -8.69 15.54 10.01
N ALA A 189 -9.08 15.97 8.82
CA ALA A 189 -9.95 17.14 8.70
C ALA A 189 -10.87 17.09 7.46
N GLY A 190 -10.78 16.05 6.67
CA GLY A 190 -11.51 15.93 5.43
C GLY A 190 -12.64 14.93 5.47
N GLN A 191 -13.10 14.60 4.30
CA GLN A 191 -14.02 13.52 4.03
C GLN A 191 -13.42 12.68 2.92
N PHE A 192 -13.15 11.43 3.23
CA PHE A 192 -12.58 10.48 2.31
C PHE A 192 -13.45 9.24 2.19
N GLU A 193 -13.34 8.60 1.07
CA GLU A 193 -13.88 7.29 0.83
C GLU A 193 -12.83 6.38 0.24
N TRP A 194 -12.87 5.11 0.64
CA TRP A 194 -11.98 4.06 0.17
C TRP A 194 -12.78 2.83 -0.26
N LYS A 195 -12.26 2.09 -1.22
CA LYS A 195 -12.79 0.80 -1.65
C LYS A 195 -11.70 -0.07 -2.25
N ASN A 196 -12.01 -1.32 -2.56
CA ASN A 196 -11.12 -2.26 -3.24
C ASN A 196 -9.74 -2.41 -2.55
N LEU A 197 -9.74 -2.39 -1.21
CA LEU A 197 -8.52 -2.59 -0.43
C LEU A 197 -8.08 -4.05 -0.57
N ALA A 198 -6.92 -4.27 -1.17
CA ALA A 198 -6.35 -5.60 -1.35
C ALA A 198 -4.85 -5.59 -1.12
N ILE A 199 -4.32 -6.68 -0.61
CA ILE A 199 -2.90 -6.83 -0.30
C ILE A 199 -2.30 -8.08 -0.94
N ARG A 200 -1.07 -7.95 -1.46
CA ARG A 200 -0.18 -9.05 -1.79
C ARG A 200 0.92 -9.10 -0.75
N VAL A 201 1.14 -10.26 -0.15
CA VAL A 201 2.19 -10.45 0.86
C VAL A 201 3.33 -11.22 0.22
N TYR A 202 4.52 -10.66 0.28
CA TYR A 202 5.74 -11.26 -0.27
C TYR A 202 6.53 -11.96 0.83
N PRO A 203 7.30 -13.01 0.50
CA PRO A 203 8.19 -13.67 1.46
C PRO A 203 9.29 -12.71 1.96
N ASP A 204 9.93 -13.12 3.07
CA ASP A 204 11.06 -12.42 3.70
C ASP A 204 12.38 -12.68 2.95
#